data_297bfeb186ea07efd02277b01bc6d0e1
#
_entry.id   297bfeb186ea07efd02277b01bc6d0e1
#
_cell.length_a   1.000
_cell.length_b   1.000
_cell.length_c   1.000
_cell.angle_alpha   90.00
_cell.angle_beta   90.00
_cell.angle_gamma   90.00
#
_symmetry.space_group_name_H-M   'P 1'
#
loop_
_entity.id
_entity.type
_entity.pdbx_description
1 polymer ?
#
loop_
_entity_poly.entity_id
_entity_poly.type
_entity_poly.pdbx_seq_one_letter_code
_entity_poly.pdbx_strand_id
1 'polypeptide(L)'
;MKNKLFPENSSSNPLIYAYCDSHPQYEGLLKIGYTTKSAEERIKQQYPIVSPGKPIYKILLSENACRKDGSTFTDKDVHNHLKAKGFLNVKGEWFRCNVNDVRSAIKSLSTGLNNLEGRQYDFPMRPEQKLAVKKTSRYFKTVKNEENSKTHHFLWNAKMRFGKTFAAYQLALEMGWKKILVMTFKPAVQNAWEQDLSSHIDFIDWQFVARGNKNFDEIDFDRPFVCFGSFQDFLGKNALGGIKSKNEWVHNTNWDCVIFDEYHYGAW
;
A
#
# COMPACT_ATOMS: atom_id res chain seq x y z
N MET A 1 -29.35 28.59 28.56
CA MET A 1 -28.17 27.70 28.76
C MET A 1 -28.59 26.30 28.37
N LYS A 2 -28.10 25.77 27.23
CA LYS A 2 -28.35 24.38 26.83
C LYS A 2 -27.31 23.51 27.55
N ASN A 3 -27.72 22.76 28.57
CA ASN A 3 -26.89 21.73 29.18
C ASN A 3 -26.59 20.67 28.10
N LYS A 4 -25.34 20.59 27.62
CA LYS A 4 -24.86 19.42 26.88
C LYS A 4 -24.79 18.25 27.82
N LEU A 5 -25.68 17.28 27.65
CA LEU A 5 -25.78 16.06 28.49
C LEU A 5 -24.59 15.12 28.32
N PHE A 6 -23.77 15.31 27.28
CA PHE A 6 -22.60 14.50 27.00
C PHE A 6 -21.38 15.40 26.86
N PRO A 7 -20.24 15.08 27.48
CA PRO A 7 -18.99 15.78 27.22
C PRO A 7 -18.64 15.65 25.73
N GLU A 8 -18.10 16.71 25.14
CA GLU A 8 -17.53 16.61 23.80
C GLU A 8 -16.49 15.50 23.79
N ASN A 9 -16.67 14.51 22.91
CA ASN A 9 -15.68 13.46 22.73
C ASN A 9 -14.34 14.14 22.43
N SER A 10 -13.41 14.07 23.38
CA SER A 10 -12.01 14.24 23.05
C SER A 10 -11.74 13.28 21.89
N SER A 11 -11.17 13.75 20.80
CA SER A 11 -10.82 12.96 19.61
C SER A 11 -9.87 11.85 20.04
N SER A 12 -10.43 10.75 20.56
CA SER A 12 -9.64 9.56 20.87
C SER A 12 -9.35 8.88 19.54
N ASN A 13 -8.09 8.90 19.15
CA ASN A 13 -7.63 8.10 18.02
C ASN A 13 -7.41 6.66 18.50
N PRO A 14 -8.33 5.72 18.21
CA PRO A 14 -8.13 4.33 18.59
C PRO A 14 -6.96 3.73 17.82
N LEU A 15 -6.07 3.04 18.53
CA LEU A 15 -4.86 2.45 17.98
C LEU A 15 -4.83 0.95 18.28
N ILE A 16 -4.38 0.17 17.30
CA ILE A 16 -3.84 -1.17 17.52
C ILE A 16 -2.33 -1.03 17.66
N TYR A 17 -1.78 -1.64 18.69
CA TYR A 17 -0.34 -1.71 18.89
C TYR A 17 0.14 -3.16 18.97
N ALA A 18 1.38 -3.40 18.57
CA ALA A 18 2.04 -4.68 18.74
C ALA A 18 3.46 -4.48 19.28
N TYR A 19 3.85 -5.31 20.23
CA TYR A 19 5.20 -5.30 20.77
C TYR A 19 5.72 -6.71 21.05
N CYS A 20 7.03 -6.85 21.08
CA CYS A 20 7.73 -8.05 21.56
C CYS A 20 8.32 -7.77 22.95
N ASP A 21 8.40 -8.81 23.77
CA ASP A 21 9.09 -8.83 25.05
C ASP A 21 10.45 -9.53 24.87
N SER A 22 11.47 -9.02 25.55
CA SER A 22 12.84 -9.57 25.47
C SER A 22 13.06 -10.82 26.33
N HIS A 23 12.09 -11.19 27.17
CA HIS A 23 12.21 -12.39 28.00
C HIS A 23 12.11 -13.65 27.15
N PRO A 24 12.99 -14.66 27.31
CA PRO A 24 13.05 -15.85 26.46
C PRO A 24 11.73 -16.60 26.26
N GLN A 25 10.86 -16.61 27.24
CA GLN A 25 9.54 -17.26 27.13
C GLN A 25 8.62 -16.66 26.07
N TYR A 26 8.89 -15.41 25.62
CA TYR A 26 8.10 -14.71 24.60
C TYR A 26 8.81 -14.68 23.24
N GLU A 27 9.88 -15.44 23.06
CA GLU A 27 10.60 -15.49 21.80
C GLU A 27 9.68 -15.92 20.63
N GLY A 28 9.69 -15.12 19.57
CA GLY A 28 8.84 -15.33 18.39
C GLY A 28 7.35 -15.05 18.62
N LEU A 29 7.02 -14.37 19.72
CA LEU A 29 5.65 -13.94 20.03
C LEU A 29 5.51 -12.43 19.94
N LEU A 30 4.33 -11.99 19.49
CA LEU A 30 3.90 -10.60 19.55
C LEU A 30 2.67 -10.48 20.44
N LYS A 31 2.67 -9.48 21.30
CA LYS A 31 1.47 -9.06 22.01
C LYS A 31 0.76 -7.97 21.21
N ILE A 32 -0.52 -8.18 20.95
CA ILE A 32 -1.35 -7.29 20.13
C ILE A 32 -2.48 -6.76 20.99
N GLY A 33 -2.54 -5.43 21.15
CA GLY A 33 -3.53 -4.79 22.00
C GLY A 33 -4.15 -3.55 21.37
N TYR A 34 -5.16 -3.03 22.04
CA TYR A 34 -5.92 -1.84 21.68
C TYR A 34 -5.76 -0.75 22.72
N THR A 35 -5.73 0.50 22.28
CA THR A 35 -5.73 1.67 23.16
C THR A 35 -6.37 2.89 22.50
N THR A 36 -6.93 3.78 23.31
CA THR A 36 -7.34 5.14 22.88
C THR A 36 -6.33 6.20 23.32
N LYS A 37 -5.23 5.75 23.93
CA LYS A 37 -4.07 6.58 24.34
C LYS A 37 -2.87 6.22 23.49
N SER A 38 -1.69 6.75 23.81
CA SER A 38 -0.47 6.28 23.16
C SER A 38 -0.15 4.82 23.52
N ALA A 39 0.49 4.09 22.59
CA ALA A 39 0.92 2.71 22.82
C ALA A 39 1.91 2.64 24.00
N GLU A 40 2.82 3.61 24.11
CA GLU A 40 3.80 3.73 25.17
C GLU A 40 3.15 3.85 26.56
N GLU A 41 2.16 4.72 26.70
CA GLU A 41 1.44 4.88 27.97
C GLU A 41 0.69 3.60 28.36
N ARG A 42 0.06 2.95 27.38
CA ARG A 42 -0.69 1.72 27.64
C ARG A 42 0.22 0.58 28.06
N ILE A 43 1.35 0.41 27.41
CA ILE A 43 2.30 -0.67 27.73
C ILE A 43 2.98 -0.40 29.08
N LYS A 44 3.35 0.84 29.41
CA LYS A 44 3.88 1.19 30.75
C LYS A 44 2.96 0.79 31.89
N GLN A 45 1.65 0.84 31.69
CA GLN A 45 0.70 0.39 32.70
C GLN A 45 0.73 -1.13 32.92
N GLN A 46 1.19 -1.91 31.93
CA GLN A 46 1.32 -3.36 32.02
C GLN A 46 2.66 -3.79 32.67
N TYR A 47 3.64 -2.89 32.70
CA TYR A 47 4.93 -3.09 33.33
C TYR A 47 5.11 -2.05 34.47
N PRO A 48 4.43 -2.25 35.62
CA PRO A 48 4.41 -1.24 36.70
C PRO A 48 5.75 -1.11 37.41
N ILE A 49 6.67 -2.09 37.26
CA ILE A 49 8.00 -2.06 37.86
C ILE A 49 8.96 -1.39 36.87
N VAL A 50 9.49 -0.25 37.24
CA VAL A 50 10.56 0.43 36.47
C VAL A 50 11.86 -0.34 36.67
N SER A 51 12.28 -1.09 35.68
CA SER A 51 13.59 -1.73 35.68
C SER A 51 14.68 -0.65 35.47
N PRO A 52 15.75 -0.63 36.29
CA PRO A 52 16.91 0.20 36.04
C PRO A 52 17.69 -0.34 34.84
N GLY A 53 17.32 0.09 33.64
CA GLY A 53 17.95 -0.38 32.40
C GLY A 53 17.08 -0.13 31.17
N LYS A 54 17.41 -0.79 30.05
CA LYS A 54 16.60 -0.71 28.82
C LYS A 54 15.24 -1.37 29.06
N PRO A 55 14.15 -0.82 28.45
CA PRO A 55 12.85 -1.46 28.51
C PRO A 55 12.92 -2.91 28.04
N ILE A 56 12.25 -3.82 28.76
CA ILE A 56 12.17 -5.25 28.44
C ILE A 56 11.27 -5.54 27.24
N TYR A 57 10.64 -4.52 26.68
CA TYR A 57 9.76 -4.63 25.50
C TYR A 57 10.21 -3.65 24.41
N LYS A 58 9.84 -3.98 23.17
CA LYS A 58 10.04 -3.13 22.00
C LYS A 58 8.73 -3.03 21.22
N ILE A 59 8.23 -1.80 21.08
CA ILE A 59 7.06 -1.52 20.24
C ILE A 59 7.46 -1.65 18.78
N LEU A 60 6.74 -2.48 18.03
CA LEU A 60 7.00 -2.76 16.61
C LEU A 60 5.97 -2.10 15.70
N LEU A 61 4.75 -1.83 16.23
CA LEU A 61 3.64 -1.30 15.47
C LEU A 61 2.73 -0.48 16.38
N SER A 62 2.22 0.63 15.84
CA SER A 62 1.14 1.43 16.41
C SER A 62 0.39 2.11 15.25
N GLU A 63 -0.81 1.62 14.93
CA GLU A 63 -1.58 2.06 13.76
C GLU A 63 -3.03 2.35 14.12
N ASN A 64 -3.68 3.24 13.35
CA ASN A 64 -5.07 3.62 13.55
C ASN A 64 -6.02 2.42 13.38
N ALA A 65 -6.98 2.30 14.31
CA ALA A 65 -8.00 1.26 14.33
C ALA A 65 -9.34 1.76 13.74
N CYS A 66 -9.28 2.46 12.59
CA CYS A 66 -10.45 3.01 11.92
C CYS A 66 -10.67 2.34 10.56
N ARG A 67 -11.93 2.08 10.21
CA ARG A 67 -12.33 1.63 8.89
C ARG A 67 -12.54 2.82 7.95
N LYS A 68 -12.62 2.56 6.66
CA LYS A 68 -12.89 3.61 5.63
C LYS A 68 -14.24 4.32 5.84
N ASP A 69 -15.21 3.66 6.43
CA ASP A 69 -16.54 4.21 6.75
C ASP A 69 -16.55 5.05 8.05
N GLY A 70 -15.40 5.22 8.71
CA GLY A 70 -15.26 5.94 9.97
C GLY A 70 -15.57 5.11 11.22
N SER A 71 -16.05 3.86 11.10
CA SER A 71 -16.21 2.97 12.22
C SER A 71 -14.87 2.48 12.76
N THR A 72 -14.82 2.02 13.99
CA THR A 72 -13.61 1.52 14.65
C THR A 72 -13.63 0.01 14.77
N PHE A 73 -12.45 -0.60 14.92
CA PHE A 73 -12.27 -1.99 15.25
C PHE A 73 -11.29 -2.11 16.43
N THR A 74 -11.28 -3.25 17.07
CA THR A 74 -10.51 -3.50 18.30
C THR A 74 -9.44 -4.58 18.08
N ASP A 75 -8.61 -4.82 19.10
CA ASP A 75 -7.69 -5.95 19.13
C ASP A 75 -8.41 -7.30 18.96
N LYS A 76 -9.63 -7.44 19.46
CA LYS A 76 -10.45 -8.68 19.29
C LYS A 76 -10.71 -8.97 17.81
N ASP A 77 -11.00 -7.93 17.01
CA ASP A 77 -11.22 -8.07 15.57
C ASP A 77 -9.92 -8.54 14.88
N VAL A 78 -8.77 -7.94 15.26
CA VAL A 78 -7.45 -8.35 14.76
C VAL A 78 -7.12 -9.78 15.17
N HIS A 79 -7.37 -10.15 16.44
CA HIS A 79 -7.16 -11.51 16.95
C HIS A 79 -8.01 -12.54 16.18
N ASN A 80 -9.28 -12.23 15.94
CA ASN A 80 -10.16 -13.11 15.18
C ASN A 80 -9.70 -13.27 13.74
N HIS A 81 -9.25 -12.19 13.11
CA HIS A 81 -8.71 -12.23 11.76
C HIS A 81 -7.45 -13.10 11.69
N LEU A 82 -6.50 -12.93 12.62
CA LEU A 82 -5.27 -13.74 12.67
C LEU A 82 -5.59 -15.22 12.93
N LYS A 83 -6.52 -15.53 13.83
CA LYS A 83 -6.98 -16.92 14.07
C LYS A 83 -7.60 -17.54 12.81
N ALA A 84 -8.44 -16.79 12.10
CA ALA A 84 -9.05 -17.24 10.85
C ALA A 84 -8.02 -17.52 9.73
N LYS A 85 -6.87 -16.82 9.79
CA LYS A 85 -5.71 -17.04 8.89
C LYS A 85 -4.76 -18.16 9.38
N GLY A 86 -5.07 -18.82 10.47
CA GLY A 86 -4.29 -19.96 10.98
C GLY A 86 -3.11 -19.59 11.90
N PHE A 87 -2.96 -18.32 12.29
CA PHE A 87 -1.93 -17.93 13.25
C PHE A 87 -2.24 -18.43 14.66
N LEU A 88 -1.22 -19.00 15.30
CA LEU A 88 -1.36 -19.60 16.63
C LEU A 88 -1.49 -18.51 17.69
N ASN A 89 -2.65 -18.48 18.38
CA ASN A 89 -2.81 -17.73 19.61
C ASN A 89 -2.31 -18.59 20.79
N VAL A 90 -1.19 -18.17 21.38
CA VAL A 90 -0.55 -18.93 22.47
C VAL A 90 -1.34 -18.75 23.77
N LYS A 91 -1.64 -17.50 24.13
CA LYS A 91 -2.44 -17.16 25.31
C LYS A 91 -2.87 -15.69 25.27
N GLY A 92 -4.17 -15.44 25.48
CA GLY A 92 -4.72 -14.09 25.55
C GLY A 92 -4.39 -13.25 24.30
N GLU A 93 -3.62 -12.19 24.47
CA GLU A 93 -3.22 -11.26 23.41
C GLU A 93 -1.90 -11.64 22.70
N TRP A 94 -1.30 -12.81 23.03
CA TRP A 94 -0.03 -13.27 22.50
C TRP A 94 -0.20 -14.21 21.30
N PHE A 95 0.40 -13.84 20.17
CA PHE A 95 0.33 -14.58 18.91
C PHE A 95 1.72 -14.94 18.41
N ARG A 96 1.84 -16.14 17.83
CA ARG A 96 3.03 -16.53 17.05
C ARG A 96 2.85 -16.04 15.63
N CYS A 97 3.31 -14.83 15.40
CA CYS A 97 3.25 -14.14 14.11
C CYS A 97 4.34 -13.06 14.06
N ASN A 98 4.54 -12.47 12.89
CA ASN A 98 5.43 -11.32 12.73
C ASN A 98 4.63 -10.01 12.62
N VAL A 99 5.32 -8.86 12.63
CA VAL A 99 4.68 -7.53 12.59
C VAL A 99 3.90 -7.30 11.30
N ASN A 100 4.33 -7.91 10.17
CA ASN A 100 3.67 -7.78 8.88
C ASN A 100 2.34 -8.50 8.85
N ASP A 101 2.23 -9.64 9.55
CA ASP A 101 0.97 -10.37 9.69
C ASP A 101 -0.07 -9.51 10.43
N VAL A 102 0.36 -8.83 11.50
CA VAL A 102 -0.51 -7.91 12.27
C VAL A 102 -0.92 -6.71 11.42
N ARG A 103 0.03 -6.11 10.68
CA ARG A 103 -0.25 -4.97 9.80
C ARG A 103 -1.20 -5.36 8.67
N SER A 104 -1.03 -6.54 8.11
CA SER A 104 -1.93 -7.10 7.10
C SER A 104 -3.35 -7.30 7.64
N ALA A 105 -3.48 -7.79 8.88
CA ALA A 105 -4.78 -7.92 9.53
C ALA A 105 -5.46 -6.55 9.75
N ILE A 106 -4.71 -5.55 10.25
CA ILE A 106 -5.22 -4.18 10.43
C ILE A 106 -5.68 -3.60 9.10
N LYS A 107 -4.88 -3.74 8.04
CA LYS A 107 -5.21 -3.24 6.72
C LYS A 107 -6.47 -3.92 6.15
N SER A 108 -6.58 -5.24 6.30
CA SER A 108 -7.77 -6.00 5.91
C SER A 108 -9.03 -5.47 6.60
N LEU A 109 -8.97 -5.28 7.91
CA LEU A 109 -10.09 -4.77 8.70
C LEU A 109 -10.43 -3.31 8.35
N SER A 110 -9.43 -2.47 8.08
CA SER A 110 -9.64 -1.07 7.74
C SER A 110 -10.24 -0.89 6.35
N THR A 111 -9.92 -1.78 5.40
CA THR A 111 -10.38 -1.68 4.00
C THR A 111 -11.58 -2.58 3.70
N GLY A 112 -11.87 -3.57 4.56
CA GLY A 112 -12.90 -4.59 4.33
C GLY A 112 -12.49 -5.69 3.32
N LEU A 113 -11.21 -5.72 2.91
CA LEU A 113 -10.72 -6.68 1.92
C LEU A 113 -10.13 -7.92 2.61
N ASN A 114 -10.68 -9.08 2.34
CA ASN A 114 -10.26 -10.34 2.96
C ASN A 114 -9.05 -11.02 2.29
N ASN A 115 -8.61 -10.57 1.11
CA ASN A 115 -7.56 -11.21 0.32
C ASN A 115 -6.22 -10.48 0.40
N LEU A 116 -5.54 -10.64 1.54
CA LEU A 116 -4.14 -10.24 1.76
C LEU A 116 -3.15 -11.40 1.55
N GLU A 117 -3.63 -12.50 0.99
CA GLU A 117 -2.82 -13.70 0.78
C GLU A 117 -1.64 -13.38 -0.14
N GLY A 118 -0.43 -13.63 0.35
CA GLY A 118 0.81 -13.47 -0.40
C GLY A 118 1.55 -12.13 -0.24
N ARG A 119 1.01 -11.13 0.45
CA ARG A 119 1.73 -9.87 0.66
C ARG A 119 2.68 -9.97 1.84
N GLN A 120 3.97 -9.97 1.52
CA GLN A 120 5.04 -10.24 2.48
C GLN A 120 5.89 -9.00 2.81
N TYR A 121 5.78 -7.92 2.01
CA TYR A 121 6.66 -6.77 2.12
C TYR A 121 5.95 -5.55 2.70
N ASP A 122 6.63 -4.89 3.65
CA ASP A 122 6.22 -3.63 4.28
C ASP A 122 7.36 -2.62 4.38
N PHE A 123 8.45 -2.86 3.64
CA PHE A 123 9.63 -2.00 3.72
C PHE A 123 9.30 -0.57 3.25
N PRO A 124 9.82 0.45 3.95
CA PRO A 124 9.64 1.83 3.51
C PRO A 124 10.53 2.15 2.31
N MET A 125 10.14 3.19 1.58
CA MET A 125 11.02 3.76 0.54
C MET A 125 12.40 4.10 1.11
N ARG A 126 13.44 3.79 0.34
CA ARG A 126 14.80 4.24 0.61
C ARG A 126 14.91 5.78 0.45
N PRO A 127 15.89 6.43 1.09
CA PRO A 127 16.02 7.90 1.03
C PRO A 127 16.03 8.46 -0.39
N GLU A 128 16.73 7.82 -1.32
CA GLU A 128 16.81 8.22 -2.71
C GLU A 128 15.47 8.07 -3.45
N GLN A 129 14.68 7.05 -3.12
CA GLN A 129 13.33 6.86 -3.65
C GLN A 129 12.37 7.93 -3.12
N LYS A 130 12.40 8.20 -1.81
CA LYS A 130 11.63 9.29 -1.18
C LYS A 130 11.92 10.64 -1.83
N LEU A 131 13.21 10.92 -2.08
CA LEU A 131 13.62 12.17 -2.73
C LEU A 131 13.07 12.27 -4.16
N ALA A 132 13.16 11.19 -4.95
CA ALA A 132 12.64 11.14 -6.31
C ALA A 132 11.12 11.33 -6.33
N VAL A 133 10.38 10.60 -5.51
CA VAL A 133 8.92 10.72 -5.37
C VAL A 133 8.54 12.14 -4.96
N LYS A 134 9.17 12.71 -3.92
CA LYS A 134 8.88 14.07 -3.45
C LYS A 134 9.17 15.14 -4.52
N LYS A 135 10.28 14.99 -5.27
CA LYS A 135 10.63 15.93 -6.35
C LYS A 135 9.61 15.87 -7.48
N THR A 136 9.21 14.67 -7.87
CA THR A 136 8.27 14.43 -8.96
C THR A 136 6.84 14.85 -8.57
N SER A 137 6.38 14.52 -7.37
CA SER A 137 5.05 14.93 -6.90
C SER A 137 4.94 16.45 -6.78
N ARG A 138 5.99 17.12 -6.31
CA ARG A 138 6.04 18.59 -6.27
C ARG A 138 5.91 19.18 -7.68
N TYR A 139 6.68 18.66 -8.64
CA TYR A 139 6.60 19.12 -10.03
C TYR A 139 5.17 19.01 -10.57
N PHE A 140 4.54 17.85 -10.49
CA PHE A 140 3.19 17.67 -11.02
C PHE A 140 2.12 18.48 -10.26
N LYS A 141 2.28 18.68 -8.94
CA LYS A 141 1.38 19.55 -8.15
C LYS A 141 1.53 21.03 -8.55
N THR A 142 2.74 21.49 -8.91
CA THR A 142 2.98 22.86 -9.37
C THR A 142 2.38 23.09 -10.73
N VAL A 143 2.69 22.24 -11.71
CA VAL A 143 2.25 22.42 -13.11
C VAL A 143 0.74 22.19 -13.30
N LYS A 144 0.10 21.44 -12.43
CA LYS A 144 -1.38 21.28 -12.44
C LYS A 144 -2.11 22.62 -12.25
N ASN A 145 -1.48 23.59 -11.62
CA ASN A 145 -2.04 24.91 -11.37
C ASN A 145 -1.78 25.91 -12.51
N GLU A 146 -1.02 25.51 -13.53
CA GLU A 146 -0.77 26.35 -14.70
C GLU A 146 -1.83 26.05 -15.76
N GLU A 147 -2.57 27.06 -16.22
CA GLU A 147 -3.66 26.94 -17.21
C GLU A 147 -3.22 26.48 -18.62
N ASN A 148 -2.00 26.02 -18.77
CA ASN A 148 -1.48 25.54 -20.04
C ASN A 148 -1.87 24.07 -20.30
N SER A 149 -2.60 23.83 -21.37
CA SER A 149 -3.11 22.53 -21.86
C SER A 149 -2.02 21.54 -22.32
N LYS A 150 -0.75 21.72 -21.96
CA LYS A 150 0.34 20.82 -22.36
C LYS A 150 0.44 19.63 -21.40
N THR A 151 0.58 18.43 -21.98
CA THR A 151 0.91 17.22 -21.23
C THR A 151 2.25 17.39 -20.54
N HIS A 152 2.28 17.17 -19.23
CA HIS A 152 3.48 17.35 -18.43
C HIS A 152 4.27 16.04 -18.36
N HIS A 153 5.58 16.15 -18.50
CA HIS A 153 6.50 15.01 -18.52
C HIS A 153 7.55 15.15 -17.43
N PHE A 154 7.93 14.03 -16.84
CA PHE A 154 9.03 13.97 -15.89
C PHE A 154 9.91 12.75 -16.16
N LEU A 155 11.21 12.94 -16.28
CA LEU A 155 12.15 11.86 -16.56
C LEU A 155 12.89 11.43 -15.29
N TRP A 156 12.85 10.13 -15.01
CA TRP A 156 13.69 9.49 -13.99
C TRP A 156 14.91 8.85 -14.64
N ASN A 157 16.08 9.47 -14.46
CA ASN A 157 17.36 8.85 -14.77
C ASN A 157 17.81 8.01 -13.55
N ALA A 158 17.26 6.82 -13.43
CA ALA A 158 17.47 5.95 -12.28
C ALA A 158 18.47 4.83 -12.60
N LYS A 159 19.47 4.66 -11.75
CA LYS A 159 20.46 3.57 -11.85
C LYS A 159 19.80 2.19 -11.70
N MET A 160 20.50 1.16 -12.14
CA MET A 160 20.11 -0.23 -11.86
C MET A 160 19.93 -0.44 -10.35
N ARG A 161 18.97 -1.27 -9.96
CA ARG A 161 18.62 -1.56 -8.56
C ARG A 161 18.08 -0.37 -7.75
N PHE A 162 17.71 0.72 -8.39
CA PHE A 162 17.03 1.83 -7.73
C PHE A 162 15.66 1.42 -7.17
N GLY A 163 14.99 0.42 -7.76
CA GLY A 163 13.61 0.04 -7.44
C GLY A 163 12.61 1.02 -8.03
N LYS A 164 12.75 1.30 -9.33
CA LYS A 164 11.89 2.22 -10.10
C LYS A 164 10.42 1.90 -9.96
N THR A 165 10.07 0.61 -10.09
CA THR A 165 8.69 0.11 -10.04
C THR A 165 8.01 0.46 -8.72
N PHE A 166 8.63 0.07 -7.61
CA PHE A 166 8.13 0.38 -6.27
C PHE A 166 8.00 1.90 -6.05
N ALA A 167 9.02 2.68 -6.43
CA ALA A 167 8.98 4.13 -6.29
C ALA A 167 7.89 4.77 -7.17
N ALA A 168 7.61 4.23 -8.37
CA ALA A 168 6.53 4.70 -9.24
C ALA A 168 5.15 4.44 -8.61
N TYR A 169 4.95 3.29 -7.99
CA TYR A 169 3.71 3.00 -7.26
C TYR A 169 3.54 3.90 -6.02
N GLN A 170 4.62 4.17 -5.29
CA GLN A 170 4.59 5.11 -4.17
C GLN A 170 4.28 6.55 -4.63
N LEU A 171 4.78 6.96 -5.81
CA LEU A 171 4.39 8.23 -6.41
C LEU A 171 2.90 8.27 -6.74
N ALA A 172 2.35 7.18 -7.25
CA ALA A 172 0.93 7.10 -7.54
C ALA A 172 0.06 7.26 -6.28
N LEU A 173 0.44 6.63 -5.17
CA LEU A 173 -0.22 6.83 -3.88
C LEU A 173 -0.13 8.29 -3.41
N GLU A 174 1.06 8.90 -3.48
CA GLU A 174 1.30 10.31 -3.10
C GLU A 174 0.47 11.30 -3.94
N MET A 175 0.22 10.97 -5.21
CA MET A 175 -0.55 11.79 -6.15
C MET A 175 -2.05 11.49 -6.12
N GLY A 176 -2.48 10.40 -5.49
CA GLY A 176 -3.86 9.91 -5.52
C GLY A 176 -4.28 9.37 -6.90
N TRP A 177 -3.32 8.96 -7.74
CA TRP A 177 -3.60 8.37 -9.05
C TRP A 177 -4.17 6.96 -8.90
N LYS A 178 -5.16 6.63 -9.70
CA LYS A 178 -5.86 5.34 -9.66
C LYS A 178 -5.70 4.53 -10.95
N LYS A 179 -5.48 5.20 -12.08
CA LYS A 179 -5.42 4.58 -13.42
C LYS A 179 -4.04 4.81 -14.01
N ILE A 180 -3.20 3.78 -14.00
CA ILE A 180 -1.81 3.87 -14.46
C ILE A 180 -1.62 2.95 -15.66
N LEU A 181 -1.08 3.52 -16.74
CA LEU A 181 -0.65 2.76 -17.90
C LEU A 181 0.87 2.66 -17.90
N VAL A 182 1.39 1.44 -17.93
CA VAL A 182 2.83 1.16 -18.07
C VAL A 182 3.09 0.59 -19.46
N MET A 183 3.91 1.28 -20.21
CA MET A 183 4.31 0.88 -21.57
C MET A 183 5.81 0.59 -21.60
N THR A 184 6.19 -0.53 -22.22
CA THR A 184 7.59 -0.95 -22.34
C THR A 184 7.90 -1.51 -23.73
N PHE A 185 9.17 -1.49 -24.10
CA PHE A 185 9.67 -2.25 -25.25
C PHE A 185 10.03 -3.70 -24.90
N LYS A 186 10.24 -3.99 -23.60
CA LYS A 186 10.64 -5.31 -23.10
C LYS A 186 9.57 -5.94 -22.24
N PRO A 187 8.71 -6.82 -22.77
CA PRO A 187 7.70 -7.52 -21.95
C PRO A 187 8.27 -8.29 -20.76
N ALA A 188 9.54 -8.68 -20.81
CA ALA A 188 10.20 -9.43 -19.72
C ALA A 188 10.21 -8.73 -18.36
N VAL A 189 9.99 -7.40 -18.30
CA VAL A 189 9.91 -6.66 -17.02
C VAL A 189 8.54 -6.74 -16.37
N GLN A 190 7.53 -7.36 -17.02
CA GLN A 190 6.17 -7.49 -16.49
C GLN A 190 6.14 -8.09 -15.08
N ASN A 191 6.88 -9.19 -14.89
CA ASN A 191 6.91 -9.88 -13.60
C ASN A 191 7.38 -8.98 -12.45
N ALA A 192 8.34 -8.06 -12.71
CA ALA A 192 8.81 -7.13 -11.70
C ALA A 192 7.72 -6.11 -11.31
N TRP A 193 6.97 -5.59 -12.31
CA TRP A 193 5.85 -4.69 -12.07
C TRP A 193 4.71 -5.37 -11.31
N GLU A 194 4.33 -6.58 -11.71
CA GLU A 194 3.29 -7.36 -11.05
C GLU A 194 3.68 -7.77 -9.62
N GLN A 195 4.90 -8.25 -9.44
CA GLN A 195 5.39 -8.71 -8.15
C GLN A 195 5.48 -7.58 -7.13
N ASP A 196 6.04 -6.43 -7.48
CA ASP A 196 6.11 -5.27 -6.57
C ASP A 196 4.70 -4.82 -6.15
N LEU A 197 3.73 -4.80 -7.08
CA LEU A 197 2.35 -4.45 -6.78
C LEU A 197 1.65 -5.48 -5.89
N SER A 198 1.84 -6.77 -6.16
CA SER A 198 1.15 -7.86 -5.47
C SER A 198 1.76 -8.22 -4.13
N SER A 199 3.06 -7.93 -3.92
CA SER A 199 3.79 -8.37 -2.73
C SER A 199 3.82 -7.34 -1.61
N HIS A 200 3.66 -6.04 -1.92
CA HIS A 200 3.75 -4.99 -0.92
C HIS A 200 2.38 -4.59 -0.37
N ILE A 201 2.30 -4.39 0.96
CA ILE A 201 1.05 -4.10 1.67
C ILE A 201 0.42 -2.76 1.29
N ASP A 202 1.21 -1.77 0.87
CA ASP A 202 0.69 -0.44 0.51
C ASP A 202 -0.24 -0.48 -0.72
N PHE A 203 -0.12 -1.51 -1.57
CA PHE A 203 -0.86 -1.63 -2.83
C PHE A 203 -1.99 -2.65 -2.78
N ILE A 204 -2.54 -2.89 -1.60
CA ILE A 204 -3.49 -3.98 -1.36
C ILE A 204 -4.77 -3.87 -2.18
N ASP A 205 -5.22 -2.64 -2.43
CA ASP A 205 -6.44 -2.38 -3.19
C ASP A 205 -6.22 -2.36 -4.71
N TRP A 206 -4.97 -2.46 -5.14
CA TRP A 206 -4.59 -2.30 -6.54
C TRP A 206 -4.76 -3.57 -7.34
N GLN A 207 -5.17 -3.42 -8.58
CA GLN A 207 -5.28 -4.48 -9.56
C GLN A 207 -4.15 -4.38 -10.59
N PHE A 208 -3.59 -5.52 -10.98
CA PHE A 208 -2.65 -5.60 -12.09
C PHE A 208 -3.32 -6.22 -13.30
N VAL A 209 -3.27 -5.53 -14.43
CA VAL A 209 -3.89 -5.94 -15.69
C VAL A 209 -2.80 -6.00 -16.74
N ALA A 210 -2.56 -7.18 -17.27
CA ALA A 210 -1.61 -7.40 -18.35
C ALA A 210 -2.17 -8.45 -19.32
N ARG A 211 -1.62 -8.49 -20.51
CA ARG A 211 -2.01 -9.49 -21.49
C ARG A 211 -1.86 -10.90 -20.93
N GLY A 212 -2.96 -11.66 -20.89
CA GLY A 212 -3.00 -13.02 -20.38
C GLY A 212 -3.31 -13.18 -18.89
N ASN A 213 -3.32 -12.10 -18.08
CA ASN A 213 -3.59 -12.18 -16.64
C ASN A 213 -5.06 -11.93 -16.30
N LYS A 214 -5.67 -10.94 -16.92
CA LYS A 214 -7.09 -10.60 -16.74
C LYS A 214 -7.68 -10.13 -18.06
N ASN A 215 -8.92 -10.51 -18.29
CA ASN A 215 -9.72 -9.89 -19.33
C ASN A 215 -10.16 -8.49 -18.90
N PHE A 216 -10.37 -7.61 -19.86
CA PHE A 216 -10.85 -6.26 -19.61
C PHE A 216 -12.14 -6.23 -18.78
N ASP A 217 -13.06 -7.15 -19.04
CA ASP A 217 -14.37 -7.26 -18.38
C ASP A 217 -14.25 -7.64 -16.88
N GLU A 218 -13.07 -8.06 -16.43
CA GLU A 218 -12.79 -8.42 -15.03
C GLU A 218 -12.19 -7.26 -14.22
N ILE A 219 -12.00 -6.08 -14.85
CA ILE A 219 -11.43 -4.90 -14.18
C ILE A 219 -12.54 -4.19 -13.40
N ASP A 220 -12.31 -4.04 -12.10
CA ASP A 220 -13.11 -3.15 -11.28
C ASP A 220 -12.56 -1.71 -11.40
N PHE A 221 -13.25 -0.86 -12.16
CA PHE A 221 -12.86 0.53 -12.42
C PHE A 221 -13.00 1.47 -11.23
N ASP A 222 -13.69 1.05 -10.18
CA ASP A 222 -13.80 1.81 -8.93
C ASP A 222 -12.54 1.66 -8.06
N ARG A 223 -11.78 0.60 -8.30
CA ARG A 223 -10.51 0.31 -7.61
C ARG A 223 -9.32 0.78 -8.43
N PRO A 224 -8.20 1.18 -7.78
CA PRO A 224 -6.98 1.51 -8.49
C PRO A 224 -6.45 0.31 -9.28
N PHE A 225 -5.93 0.59 -10.46
CA PHE A 225 -5.33 -0.46 -11.30
C PHE A 225 -4.14 0.02 -12.12
N VAL A 226 -3.27 -0.90 -12.44
CA VAL A 226 -2.13 -0.74 -13.34
C VAL A 226 -2.38 -1.60 -14.57
N CYS A 227 -2.40 -0.99 -15.74
CA CYS A 227 -2.40 -1.69 -17.01
C CYS A 227 -0.98 -1.74 -17.56
N PHE A 228 -0.47 -2.93 -17.79
CA PHE A 228 0.88 -3.15 -18.31
C PHE A 228 0.84 -3.78 -19.70
N GLY A 229 1.65 -3.27 -20.61
CA GLY A 229 1.82 -3.88 -21.93
C GLY A 229 2.98 -3.31 -22.71
N SER A 230 3.33 -4.01 -23.78
CA SER A 230 4.34 -3.53 -24.72
C SER A 230 3.74 -2.54 -25.71
N PHE A 231 4.60 -1.71 -26.32
CA PHE A 231 4.20 -0.87 -27.45
C PHE A 231 3.56 -1.69 -28.59
N GLN A 232 4.06 -2.90 -28.86
CA GLN A 232 3.51 -3.79 -29.87
C GLN A 232 2.10 -4.28 -29.51
N ASP A 233 1.82 -4.47 -28.22
CA ASP A 233 0.49 -4.91 -27.77
C ASP A 233 -0.56 -3.81 -27.99
N PHE A 234 -0.24 -2.56 -27.64
CA PHE A 234 -1.18 -1.45 -27.67
C PHE A 234 -1.25 -0.71 -29.01
N LEU A 235 -0.11 -0.54 -29.71
CA LEU A 235 -0.05 0.18 -30.96
C LEU A 235 -0.29 -0.70 -32.21
N GLY A 236 -0.50 -2.01 -32.01
CA GLY A 236 -0.77 -2.94 -33.13
C GLY A 236 -2.05 -2.55 -33.88
N LYS A 237 -1.92 -2.34 -35.20
CA LYS A 237 -3.04 -2.01 -36.08
C LYS A 237 -3.84 -3.26 -36.49
N ASN A 238 -5.12 -3.08 -36.77
CA ASN A 238 -5.96 -4.08 -37.43
C ASN A 238 -5.69 -4.11 -38.94
N ALA A 239 -6.31 -5.03 -39.66
CA ALA A 239 -6.12 -5.17 -41.11
C ALA A 239 -6.52 -3.90 -41.91
N LEU A 240 -7.36 -3.04 -41.35
CA LEU A 240 -7.82 -1.78 -41.94
C LEU A 240 -7.02 -0.56 -41.48
N GLY A 241 -5.93 -0.75 -40.73
CA GLY A 241 -5.06 0.31 -40.25
C GLY A 241 -5.51 1.03 -38.97
N GLY A 242 -6.66 0.66 -38.42
CA GLY A 242 -7.21 1.20 -37.15
C GLY A 242 -6.70 0.45 -35.91
N ILE A 243 -7.12 0.94 -34.73
CA ILE A 243 -6.84 0.31 -33.45
C ILE A 243 -7.55 -1.07 -33.39
N LYS A 244 -6.87 -2.08 -32.87
CA LYS A 244 -7.52 -3.37 -32.62
C LYS A 244 -8.63 -3.20 -31.57
N SER A 245 -9.82 -3.75 -31.83
CA SER A 245 -11.00 -3.62 -30.94
C SER A 245 -10.69 -3.96 -29.48
N LYS A 246 -9.88 -4.99 -29.24
CA LYS A 246 -9.43 -5.39 -27.91
C LYS A 246 -8.61 -4.33 -27.17
N ASN A 247 -8.06 -3.33 -27.87
CA ASN A 247 -7.22 -2.27 -27.31
C ASN A 247 -7.96 -0.92 -27.24
N GLU A 248 -9.19 -0.82 -27.78
CA GLU A 248 -9.95 0.43 -27.82
C GLU A 248 -10.12 1.03 -26.42
N TRP A 249 -10.38 0.19 -25.44
CA TRP A 249 -10.53 0.62 -24.06
C TRP A 249 -9.26 1.29 -23.49
N VAL A 250 -8.06 0.79 -23.84
CA VAL A 250 -6.79 1.39 -23.39
C VAL A 250 -6.65 2.80 -23.96
N HIS A 251 -7.05 3.00 -25.23
CA HIS A 251 -6.98 4.30 -25.88
C HIS A 251 -8.08 5.26 -25.42
N ASN A 252 -9.23 4.74 -24.99
CA ASN A 252 -10.36 5.53 -24.52
C ASN A 252 -10.33 5.81 -23.01
N THR A 253 -9.47 5.13 -22.26
CA THR A 253 -9.34 5.36 -20.82
C THR A 253 -8.60 6.67 -20.56
N ASN A 254 -9.17 7.50 -19.68
CA ASN A 254 -8.49 8.69 -19.17
C ASN A 254 -7.51 8.28 -18.07
N TRP A 255 -6.24 8.12 -18.45
CA TRP A 255 -5.16 7.70 -17.55
C TRP A 255 -4.68 8.85 -16.67
N ASP A 256 -4.53 8.60 -15.36
CA ASP A 256 -3.92 9.56 -14.43
C ASP A 256 -2.41 9.69 -14.67
N CYS A 257 -1.78 8.60 -15.07
CA CYS A 257 -0.35 8.56 -15.38
C CYS A 257 -0.04 7.52 -16.47
N VAL A 258 0.84 7.90 -17.39
CA VAL A 258 1.43 6.98 -18.37
C VAL A 258 2.93 6.90 -18.10
N ILE A 259 3.43 5.70 -17.89
CA ILE A 259 4.84 5.41 -17.58
C ILE A 259 5.46 4.70 -18.78
N PHE A 260 6.52 5.27 -19.33
CA PHE A 260 7.35 4.61 -20.34
C PHE A 260 8.57 4.02 -19.65
N ASP A 261 8.56 2.69 -19.45
CA ASP A 261 9.69 1.97 -18.88
C ASP A 261 10.67 1.57 -19.97
N GLU A 262 11.97 1.63 -19.67
CA GLU A 262 13.06 1.36 -20.63
C GLU A 262 12.98 2.25 -21.89
N TYR A 263 12.67 3.53 -21.73
CA TYR A 263 12.46 4.51 -22.82
C TYR A 263 13.63 4.63 -23.82
N HIS A 264 14.85 4.29 -23.39
CA HIS A 264 16.04 4.32 -24.25
C HIS A 264 16.03 3.23 -25.36
N TYR A 265 15.17 2.21 -25.28
CA TYR A 265 14.97 1.23 -26.32
C TYR A 265 13.88 1.70 -27.29
N GLY A 266 14.26 2.32 -28.41
CA GLY A 266 13.31 2.66 -29.47
C GLY A 266 12.93 4.14 -29.56
N ALA A 267 13.67 5.00 -28.90
CA ALA A 267 13.52 6.46 -29.03
C ALA A 267 14.21 7.04 -30.30
N TRP A 268 14.61 6.17 -31.23
CA TRP A 268 15.33 6.54 -32.47
C TRP A 268 14.49 6.22 -33.70
#